data_f1c6bfd6cc895fad4a20334f1b0bd8fd
#
_entry.id   f1c6bfd6cc895fad4a20334f1b0bd8fd
#
_cell.length_a   1.000
_cell.length_b   1.000
_cell.length_c   1.000
_cell.angle_alpha   90.00
_cell.angle_beta   90.00
_cell.angle_gamma   90.00
#
_symmetry.space_group_name_H-M   'P 1'
#
loop_
_entity.id
_entity.type
_entity.pdbx_description
1 polymer ?
#
loop_
_entity_poly.entity_id
_entity_poly.type
_entity_poly.pdbx_seq_one_letter_code
_entity_poly.pdbx_strand_id
1 'polypeptide(L)'
;MDAVEFREYCLAKPNATEGTPFGETVLVFKVAGKMFALMSLDEVPATANLKCDPDLALDLRDRYEQVHPGYHMNKKHWNTVEIEGGIREAELRKMIDHSYDLVVQSLPRASRAKIPHVAAPRRPVAVKRRGRC
;
A
#
# COMPACT_ATOMS: atom_id res chain seq x y z
N MET A 1 -7.54 -3.55 -11.94
CA MET A 1 -7.60 -2.18 -11.37
C MET A 1 -6.73 -1.27 -12.21
N ASP A 2 -7.27 -0.14 -12.63
CA ASP A 2 -6.46 0.83 -13.37
C ASP A 2 -5.98 1.94 -12.43
N ALA A 3 -5.25 2.91 -12.99
CA ALA A 3 -4.66 3.98 -12.19
C ALA A 3 -5.73 4.84 -11.49
N VAL A 4 -6.85 5.09 -12.16
CA VAL A 4 -7.93 5.89 -11.58
C VAL A 4 -8.56 5.17 -10.41
N GLU A 5 -8.82 3.88 -10.58
CA GLU A 5 -9.42 3.07 -9.52
C GLU A 5 -8.47 2.94 -8.33
N PHE A 6 -7.17 2.79 -8.60
CA PHE A 6 -6.16 2.73 -7.54
C PHE A 6 -6.17 4.02 -6.73
N ARG A 7 -6.15 5.15 -7.43
CA ARG A 7 -6.18 6.45 -6.78
C ARG A 7 -7.42 6.63 -5.91
N GLU A 8 -8.58 6.27 -6.47
CA GLU A 8 -9.84 6.41 -5.73
C GLU A 8 -9.86 5.53 -4.48
N TYR A 9 -9.34 4.32 -4.60
CA TYR A 9 -9.32 3.41 -3.46
C TYR A 9 -8.41 3.94 -2.34
N CYS A 10 -7.24 4.45 -2.71
CA CYS A 10 -6.32 5.02 -1.72
C CYS A 10 -6.91 6.25 -1.05
N LEU A 11 -7.53 7.14 -1.82
CA LEU A 11 -8.12 8.36 -1.26
C LEU A 11 -9.35 8.09 -0.41
N ALA A 12 -9.99 6.96 -0.58
CA ALA A 12 -11.13 6.58 0.25
C ALA A 12 -10.70 6.13 1.64
N LYS A 13 -9.41 5.88 1.87
CA LYS A 13 -8.94 5.53 3.20
C LYS A 13 -9.06 6.74 4.13
N PRO A 14 -9.41 6.51 5.43
CA PRO A 14 -9.57 7.62 6.37
C PRO A 14 -8.34 8.52 6.43
N ASN A 15 -8.56 9.82 6.30
CA ASN A 15 -7.53 10.87 6.38
C ASN A 15 -6.42 10.75 5.33
N ALA A 16 -6.67 10.03 4.25
CA ALA A 16 -5.69 9.93 3.17
C ALA A 16 -5.62 11.23 2.38
N THR A 17 -4.42 11.61 1.99
CA THR A 17 -4.18 12.77 1.13
C THR A 17 -3.28 12.37 -0.01
N GLU A 18 -3.26 13.17 -1.08
CA GLU A 18 -2.38 12.91 -2.21
C GLU A 18 -1.56 14.12 -2.54
N GLY A 19 -0.45 13.92 -3.25
CA GLY A 19 0.40 15.01 -3.68
C GLY A 19 1.48 14.49 -4.62
N THR A 20 2.25 15.43 -5.17
CA THR A 20 3.32 15.11 -6.11
C THR A 20 4.65 15.72 -5.66
N PRO A 21 5.14 15.34 -4.45
CA PRO A 21 6.36 15.95 -3.93
C PRO A 21 7.62 15.58 -4.71
N PHE A 22 7.56 14.51 -5.51
CA PHE A 22 8.71 14.05 -6.30
C PHE A 22 8.56 14.35 -7.79
N GLY A 23 7.63 15.25 -8.16
CA GLY A 23 7.41 15.60 -9.56
C GLY A 23 6.06 15.09 -10.05
N GLU A 24 5.70 15.55 -11.25
CA GLU A 24 4.35 15.33 -11.79
C GLU A 24 4.05 13.88 -12.17
N THR A 25 5.07 13.05 -12.28
CA THR A 25 4.87 11.66 -12.73
C THR A 25 4.73 10.67 -11.57
N VAL A 26 4.85 11.12 -10.33
CA VAL A 26 4.72 10.24 -9.17
C VAL A 26 3.69 10.80 -8.20
N LEU A 27 2.59 10.07 -8.07
CA LEU A 27 1.51 10.45 -7.15
C LEU A 27 1.73 9.74 -5.83
N VAL A 28 1.76 10.48 -4.73
CA VAL A 28 2.05 9.95 -3.41
C VAL A 28 0.81 10.07 -2.53
N PHE A 29 0.49 8.99 -1.82
CA PHE A 29 -0.64 8.96 -0.88
C PHE A 29 -0.10 8.86 0.54
N LYS A 30 -0.59 9.73 1.41
CA LYS A 30 -0.13 9.80 2.79
C LYS A 30 -1.28 9.74 3.77
N VAL A 31 -0.97 9.28 4.98
CA VAL A 31 -1.87 9.40 6.13
C VAL A 31 -1.04 9.96 7.28
N ALA A 32 -1.53 11.05 7.89
CA ALA A 32 -0.81 11.75 8.95
C ALA A 32 0.63 12.08 8.56
N GLY A 33 0.82 12.48 7.30
CA GLY A 33 2.13 12.88 6.81
C GLY A 33 3.06 11.76 6.41
N LYS A 34 2.65 10.49 6.55
CA LYS A 34 3.50 9.36 6.17
C LYS A 34 2.95 8.65 4.93
N MET A 35 3.84 8.31 4.02
CA MET A 35 3.47 7.63 2.78
C MET A 35 2.99 6.21 3.05
N PHE A 36 1.90 5.81 2.39
CA PHE A 36 1.50 4.41 2.37
C PHE A 36 1.40 3.86 0.95
N ALA A 37 1.43 4.74 -0.05
CA ALA A 37 1.40 4.30 -1.45
C ALA A 37 2.03 5.36 -2.34
N LEU A 38 2.70 4.91 -3.42
CA LEU A 38 3.18 5.78 -4.48
C LEU A 38 2.77 5.13 -5.79
N MET A 39 2.30 5.92 -6.74
CA MET A 39 1.92 5.41 -8.05
C MET A 39 2.70 6.16 -9.12
N SER A 40 3.40 5.43 -9.98
CA SER A 40 4.12 6.00 -11.10
C SER A 40 3.15 6.18 -12.26
N LEU A 41 3.02 7.40 -12.74
CA LEU A 41 2.05 7.74 -13.78
C LEU A 41 2.61 7.55 -15.20
N ASP A 42 3.93 7.46 -15.32
CA ASP A 42 4.59 7.32 -16.63
C ASP A 42 5.10 5.92 -16.91
N GLU A 43 4.80 4.96 -16.04
CA GLU A 43 5.17 3.56 -16.28
C GLU A 43 4.10 2.84 -17.07
N VAL A 44 4.54 1.92 -17.93
CA VAL A 44 3.63 1.07 -18.69
C VAL A 44 4.14 -0.36 -18.59
N PRO A 45 3.41 -1.26 -17.92
CA PRO A 45 2.14 -1.03 -17.23
C PRO A 45 2.31 -0.16 -15.99
N ALA A 46 1.21 0.42 -15.54
CA ALA A 46 1.25 1.28 -14.35
C ALA A 46 1.68 0.47 -13.13
N THR A 47 2.55 1.08 -12.31
CA THR A 47 3.06 0.44 -11.10
C THR A 47 2.79 1.30 -9.87
N ALA A 48 2.75 0.63 -8.72
CA ALA A 48 2.64 1.33 -7.44
C ALA A 48 3.58 0.69 -6.44
N ASN A 49 4.08 1.49 -5.51
CA ASN A 49 4.87 0.98 -4.40
C ASN A 49 3.98 0.95 -3.17
N LEU A 50 3.94 -0.19 -2.50
CA LEU A 50 3.13 -0.40 -1.31
C LEU A 50 4.01 -0.97 -0.21
N LYS A 51 3.83 -0.46 1.00
CA LYS A 51 4.56 -0.96 2.16
C LYS A 51 4.04 -2.34 2.53
N CYS A 52 4.93 -3.20 3.01
CA CYS A 52 4.54 -4.58 3.30
C CYS A 52 5.41 -5.15 4.42
N ASP A 53 4.82 -6.00 5.22
CA ASP A 53 5.56 -6.81 6.17
C ASP A 53 6.62 -7.60 5.41
N PRO A 54 7.88 -7.68 5.91
CA PRO A 54 8.96 -8.32 5.14
C PRO A 54 8.70 -9.76 4.72
N ASP A 55 8.11 -10.57 5.59
CA ASP A 55 7.83 -11.97 5.23
C ASP A 55 6.74 -12.07 4.19
N LEU A 56 5.69 -11.27 4.34
CA LEU A 56 4.62 -11.23 3.36
C LEU A 56 5.12 -10.67 2.03
N ALA A 57 6.04 -9.70 2.08
CA ALA A 57 6.60 -9.13 0.86
C ALA A 57 7.28 -10.19 0.02
N LEU A 58 8.08 -11.05 0.67
CA LEU A 58 8.74 -12.14 -0.05
C LEU A 58 7.75 -13.15 -0.60
N ASP A 59 6.72 -13.47 0.18
CA ASP A 59 5.69 -14.40 -0.25
C ASP A 59 4.93 -13.88 -1.48
N LEU A 60 4.59 -12.59 -1.47
CA LEU A 60 3.88 -11.99 -2.60
C LEU A 60 4.73 -11.96 -3.86
N ARG A 61 6.04 -11.67 -3.71
CA ARG A 61 6.97 -11.69 -4.86
C ARG A 61 7.07 -13.10 -5.45
N ASP A 62 7.01 -14.11 -4.60
CA ASP A 62 7.08 -15.49 -5.03
C ASP A 62 5.80 -15.93 -5.73
N ARG A 63 4.64 -15.47 -5.23
CA ARG A 63 3.35 -15.88 -5.77
C ARG A 63 2.93 -15.14 -7.04
N TYR A 64 3.35 -13.90 -7.20
CA TYR A 64 2.90 -13.06 -8.31
C TYR A 64 4.06 -12.51 -9.10
N GLU A 65 4.09 -12.79 -10.41
CA GLU A 65 5.09 -12.19 -11.30
C GLU A 65 5.00 -10.66 -11.32
N GLN A 66 3.82 -10.12 -11.02
CA GLN A 66 3.57 -8.70 -11.05
C GLN A 66 4.08 -7.97 -9.81
N VAL A 67 4.57 -8.71 -8.80
CA VAL A 67 5.08 -8.12 -7.57
C VAL A 67 6.59 -8.21 -7.55
N HIS A 68 7.24 -7.07 -7.37
CA HIS A 68 8.71 -6.94 -7.42
C HIS A 68 9.22 -6.26 -6.16
N PRO A 69 10.53 -6.39 -5.87
CA PRO A 69 11.12 -5.60 -4.78
C PRO A 69 10.91 -4.11 -5.04
N GLY A 70 10.70 -3.34 -3.98
CA GLY A 70 10.39 -1.91 -4.14
C GLY A 70 11.50 -1.16 -4.86
N TYR A 71 11.21 -0.65 -6.05
CA TYR A 71 12.17 0.15 -6.82
C TYR A 71 12.34 1.51 -6.13
N HIS A 72 13.60 1.91 -5.92
CA HIS A 72 13.94 3.18 -5.28
C HIS A 72 13.41 3.29 -3.85
N MET A 73 13.05 2.15 -3.25
CA MET A 73 12.52 2.08 -1.89
C MET A 73 13.32 1.06 -1.09
N ASN A 74 13.07 1.01 0.21
CA ASN A 74 13.61 -0.06 1.04
C ASN A 74 12.96 -1.38 0.63
N LYS A 75 13.74 -2.26 0.01
CA LYS A 75 13.19 -3.49 -0.58
C LYS A 75 12.72 -4.51 0.44
N LYS A 76 13.11 -4.35 1.70
CA LYS A 76 12.65 -5.23 2.77
C LYS A 76 11.20 -4.90 3.14
N HIS A 77 10.82 -3.63 3.07
CA HIS A 77 9.53 -3.14 3.55
C HIS A 77 8.60 -2.66 2.45
N TRP A 78 9.03 -2.67 1.19
CA TRP A 78 8.23 -2.14 0.08
C TRP A 78 8.26 -3.09 -1.11
N ASN A 79 7.11 -3.23 -1.74
CA ASN A 79 6.97 -3.94 -3.01
C ASN A 79 6.53 -2.96 -4.09
N THR A 80 7.00 -3.22 -5.32
CA THR A 80 6.50 -2.54 -6.51
C THR A 80 5.53 -3.51 -7.17
N VAL A 81 4.31 -3.06 -7.42
CA VAL A 81 3.23 -3.91 -7.93
C VAL A 81 2.72 -3.35 -9.25
N GLU A 82 2.59 -4.21 -10.25
CA GLU A 82 1.97 -3.85 -11.52
C GLU A 82 0.45 -3.89 -11.31
N ILE A 83 -0.17 -2.74 -11.22
CA ILE A 83 -1.59 -2.68 -10.85
C ILE A 83 -2.53 -3.11 -11.97
N GLU A 84 -2.04 -3.08 -13.23
CA GLU A 84 -2.81 -3.53 -14.39
C GLU A 84 -2.33 -4.87 -14.92
N GLY A 85 -1.51 -5.58 -14.16
CA GLY A 85 -0.82 -6.77 -14.64
C GLY A 85 -1.54 -8.09 -14.47
N GLY A 86 -2.79 -8.06 -14.06
CA GLY A 86 -3.57 -9.30 -13.94
C GLY A 86 -3.83 -9.79 -12.53
N ILE A 87 -3.30 -9.13 -11.52
CA ILE A 87 -3.64 -9.48 -10.13
C ILE A 87 -5.09 -9.07 -9.90
N ARG A 88 -5.86 -9.96 -9.29
CA ARG A 88 -7.27 -9.68 -9.05
C ARG A 88 -7.43 -8.46 -8.15
N GLU A 89 -8.46 -7.69 -8.43
CA GLU A 89 -8.71 -6.45 -7.69
C GLU A 89 -8.82 -6.69 -6.19
N ALA A 90 -9.47 -7.78 -5.78
CA ALA A 90 -9.60 -8.10 -4.35
C ALA A 90 -8.25 -8.25 -3.68
N GLU A 91 -7.27 -8.85 -4.38
CA GLU A 91 -5.94 -9.03 -3.83
C GLU A 91 -5.17 -7.70 -3.79
N LEU A 92 -5.31 -6.88 -4.82
CA LEU A 92 -4.70 -5.55 -4.82
C LEU A 92 -5.24 -4.70 -3.68
N ARG A 93 -6.54 -4.75 -3.42
CA ARG A 93 -7.14 -4.02 -2.32
C ARG A 93 -6.57 -4.47 -0.98
N LYS A 94 -6.35 -5.77 -0.81
CA LYS A 94 -5.72 -6.28 0.41
C LYS A 94 -4.31 -5.73 0.57
N MET A 95 -3.56 -5.64 -0.52
CA MET A 95 -2.20 -5.09 -0.46
C MET A 95 -2.22 -3.62 -0.07
N ILE A 96 -3.16 -2.85 -0.59
CA ILE A 96 -3.31 -1.44 -0.24
C ILE A 96 -3.72 -1.31 1.23
N ASP A 97 -4.71 -2.11 1.67
CA ASP A 97 -5.18 -2.09 3.04
C ASP A 97 -4.04 -2.41 4.01
N HIS A 98 -3.26 -3.43 3.69
CA HIS A 98 -2.13 -3.84 4.51
C HIS A 98 -1.09 -2.72 4.65
N SER A 99 -0.77 -2.06 3.52
CA SER A 99 0.17 -0.96 3.52
C SER A 99 -0.32 0.19 4.40
N TYR A 100 -1.59 0.57 4.22
CA TYR A 100 -2.20 1.62 5.00
C TYR A 100 -2.18 1.27 6.51
N ASP A 101 -2.57 0.05 6.85
CA ASP A 101 -2.62 -0.38 8.24
C ASP A 101 -1.24 -0.36 8.90
N LEU A 102 -0.21 -0.81 8.16
CA LEU A 102 1.16 -0.78 8.69
C LEU A 102 1.60 0.65 9.03
N VAL A 103 1.29 1.59 8.14
CA VAL A 103 1.67 2.98 8.36
C VAL A 103 0.91 3.56 9.55
N VAL A 104 -0.39 3.31 9.62
CA VAL A 104 -1.21 3.80 10.73
C VAL A 104 -0.71 3.25 12.06
N GLN A 105 -0.37 1.97 12.10
CA GLN A 105 0.12 1.34 13.32
C GLN A 105 1.48 1.90 13.75
N SER A 106 2.24 2.46 12.82
CA SER A 106 3.53 3.06 13.14
C SER A 106 3.42 4.48 13.69
N LEU A 107 2.23 5.07 13.64
CA LEU A 107 2.03 6.45 14.10
C LEU A 107 2.02 6.55 15.62
N PRO A 108 2.41 7.71 16.17
CA PRO A 108 2.22 7.96 17.59
C PRO A 108 0.75 7.82 17.97
N ARG A 109 0.50 7.41 19.20
CA ARG A 109 -0.86 7.19 19.67
C ARG A 109 -1.77 8.41 19.42
N ALA A 110 -1.28 9.61 19.69
CA ALA A 110 -2.09 10.82 19.53
C ALA A 110 -2.51 11.02 18.08
N SER A 111 -1.61 10.76 17.12
CA SER A 111 -1.93 10.88 15.70
C SER A 111 -2.90 9.81 15.28
N ARG A 112 -2.67 8.58 15.74
CA ARG A 112 -3.51 7.45 15.38
C ARG A 112 -4.94 7.62 15.90
N ALA A 113 -5.10 8.23 17.07
CA ALA A 113 -6.42 8.44 17.68
C ALA A 113 -7.28 9.38 16.84
N LYS A 114 -6.68 10.20 15.99
CA LYS A 114 -7.42 11.14 15.14
C LYS A 114 -7.95 10.51 13.86
N ILE A 115 -7.58 9.27 13.60
CA ILE A 115 -7.98 8.60 12.36
C ILE A 115 -9.23 7.76 12.63
N PRO A 116 -10.33 8.01 11.91
CA PRO A 116 -11.55 7.23 12.09
C PRO A 116 -11.31 5.75 11.82
N HIS A 117 -12.02 4.90 12.54
CA HIS A 117 -12.03 3.44 12.34
C HIS A 117 -10.74 2.71 12.74
N VAL A 118 -9.75 3.43 13.26
CA VAL A 118 -8.54 2.79 13.71
C VAL A 118 -8.74 2.15 15.07
N ALA A 119 -9.71 2.63 15.82
CA ALA A 119 -9.99 2.08 17.13
C ALA A 119 -10.35 0.61 17.10
N ALA A 120 -10.98 0.16 16.02
CA ALA A 120 -11.33 -1.24 15.90
C ALA A 120 -10.05 -2.04 15.69
N PRO A 121 -9.73 -2.97 16.57
CA PRO A 121 -8.53 -3.78 16.38
C PRO A 121 -8.69 -4.58 15.12
N ARG A 122 -7.76 -4.41 14.26
CA ARG A 122 -7.80 -5.20 13.09
C ARG A 122 -7.08 -6.39 13.47
N ARG A 123 -7.55 -7.31 13.53
CA ARG A 123 -6.84 -8.36 13.86
C ARG A 123 -6.03 -8.69 12.95
N PRO A 124 -5.29 -8.65 13.09
CA PRO A 124 -4.45 -8.71 12.09
C PRO A 124 -4.45 -9.93 11.35
N VAL A 125 -4.86 -9.60 11.33
CA VAL A 125 -4.83 -10.30 10.69
C VAL A 125 -4.24 -11.07 10.27
N ALA A 126 -4.47 -11.07 10.62
CA ALA A 126 -4.06 -11.75 10.24
C ALA A 126 -3.34 -12.24 9.90
N VAL A 127 -3.46 -12.19 10.28
CA VAL A 127 -2.94 -12.71 9.90
C VAL A 127 -2.29 -13.32 9.80
N LYS A 128 -2.49 -13.53 10.19
CA LYS A 128 -2.16 -14.33 10.15
C LYS A 128 -1.81 -15.01 9.73
N ARG A 129 -2.15 -15.11 9.97
CA ARG A 129 -2.01 -15.91 9.75
C ARG A 129 -1.62 -16.46 9.24
N ARG A 130 -1.73 -16.52 9.23
CA ARG A 130 -1.42 -17.18 8.79
C ARG A 130 -1.10 -17.54 7.97
N GLY A 131 -1.14 -17.65 7.95
CA GLY A 131 -0.83 -17.93 7.18
C GLY A 131 -1.04 -17.61 6.53
N ARG A 132 -1.46 -17.13 6.74
CA ARG A 132 -1.50 -16.87 6.26
C ARG A 132 -1.59 -16.24 5.75
N CYS A 133 -1.88 -15.54 5.78
CA CYS A 133 -1.92 -15.09 5.25
C CYS A 133 -1.90 -15.26 4.82
#